data_cd324147df916897f576b503dabbdc40
#
_entry.id   cd324147df916897f576b503dabbdc40
#
_cell.length_a   1.000
_cell.length_b   1.000
_cell.length_c   1.000
_cell.angle_alpha   90.00
_cell.angle_beta   90.00
_cell.angle_gamma   90.00
#
_symmetry.space_group_name_H-M   'P 1'
#
loop_
_entity.id
_entity.type
_entity.pdbx_description
1 polymer ?
#
loop_
_entity_poly.entity_id
_entity_poly.type
_entity_poly.pdbx_seq_one_letter_code
_entity_poly.pdbx_strand_id
1 'polypeptide(L)'
;MLLYNLYIIETEGSQHIRVQNGKIKAVTNDEKTLQNNPKELRIRFENVIAFPGLINSHDHLDFNLFPQTGNRIYNNYTEWGKDIHTQNKETINTVLKIPQHLRTAWGLYKNLLNGITTVVNHGPRLKIADPFITVIQDNYSLHSVQFEKYWRLKLNNIFIKKKPYVIHVGEGTDEMSHREIDTLIKMNFFNKSLFAVHGIAMDEEQVKKFKALIWCPGSNFFLLDATGDIKRLKTKTHILFGTDSTLTADWNLWNHLRLARNTGMMNDRELYLTLTKTPSVAWEQNHTGAISVNKNADIVIGKSVNCTGFDAFYSLNPENIQLVLQKGNIRLFDEEIKNQLTNQDFSISQFSRIMLNGKVKYVYGDLVGFMTEILSYYPGADLPVSVCKN
;
A
#
# COMPACT_ATOMS: atom_id res chain seq x y z
N MET A 1 -24.73 4.64 -6.42
CA MET A 1 -24.52 4.23 -5.01
C MET A 1 -24.53 5.46 -4.13
N LEU A 2 -25.20 5.40 -2.99
CA LEU A 2 -25.23 6.43 -1.97
C LEU A 2 -24.66 5.88 -0.66
N LEU A 3 -23.71 6.59 -0.08
CA LEU A 3 -23.08 6.27 1.20
C LEU A 3 -23.48 7.36 2.20
N TYR A 4 -23.99 6.96 3.35
CA TYR A 4 -24.56 7.87 4.33
C TYR A 4 -23.84 7.81 5.67
N ASN A 5 -23.82 8.93 6.39
CA ASN A 5 -23.32 9.08 7.76
C ASN A 5 -21.83 8.77 7.89
N LEU A 6 -21.03 9.38 7.03
CA LEU A 6 -19.58 9.21 7.01
C LEU A 6 -18.89 10.38 7.71
N TYR A 7 -17.98 10.12 8.63
CA TYR A 7 -17.04 11.11 9.09
C TYR A 7 -15.78 11.07 8.21
N ILE A 8 -15.65 12.03 7.31
CA ILE A 8 -14.46 12.14 6.44
C ILE A 8 -13.35 12.84 7.24
N ILE A 9 -12.15 12.22 7.33
CA ILE A 9 -11.05 12.67 8.21
C ILE A 9 -10.66 14.13 7.99
N GLU A 10 -10.71 14.61 6.75
CA GLU A 10 -10.30 15.97 6.40
C GLU A 10 -11.48 16.98 6.39
N THR A 11 -12.67 16.59 6.85
CA THR A 11 -13.85 17.47 6.89
C THR A 11 -14.49 17.46 8.27
N GLU A 12 -15.24 18.51 8.57
CA GLU A 12 -16.04 18.58 9.79
C GLU A 12 -17.44 17.96 9.56
N GLY A 13 -17.95 17.31 10.60
CA GLY A 13 -19.29 16.76 10.62
C GLY A 13 -19.51 15.53 9.75
N SER A 14 -20.72 14.99 9.83
CA SER A 14 -21.17 13.85 9.04
C SER A 14 -21.39 14.25 7.58
N GLN A 15 -20.92 13.43 6.68
CA GLN A 15 -21.03 13.64 5.22
C GLN A 15 -21.79 12.48 4.57
N HIS A 16 -22.33 12.76 3.40
CA HIS A 16 -22.95 11.78 2.51
C HIS A 16 -22.26 11.85 1.14
N ILE A 17 -22.06 10.71 0.51
CA ILE A 17 -21.34 10.63 -0.79
C ILE A 17 -22.24 9.96 -1.82
N ARG A 18 -22.37 10.58 -3.00
CA ARG A 18 -22.90 9.90 -4.19
C ARG A 18 -21.77 9.43 -5.09
N VAL A 19 -21.79 8.15 -5.42
CA VAL A 19 -20.90 7.52 -6.38
C VAL A 19 -21.68 7.11 -7.63
N GLN A 20 -21.19 7.51 -8.80
CA GLN A 20 -21.80 7.14 -10.08
C GLN A 20 -20.71 7.06 -11.17
N ASN A 21 -20.76 6.02 -12.00
CA ASN A 21 -19.81 5.78 -13.09
C ASN A 21 -18.34 5.81 -12.60
N GLY A 22 -18.08 5.16 -11.47
CA GLY A 22 -16.74 5.07 -10.89
C GLY A 22 -16.19 6.36 -10.25
N LYS A 23 -16.99 7.43 -10.22
CA LYS A 23 -16.59 8.76 -9.73
C LYS A 23 -17.44 9.21 -8.55
N ILE A 24 -16.86 10.05 -7.72
CA ILE A 24 -17.58 10.80 -6.70
C ILE A 24 -18.33 11.93 -7.39
N LYS A 25 -19.66 11.94 -7.29
CA LYS A 25 -20.55 12.95 -7.92
C LYS A 25 -20.99 14.03 -6.95
N ALA A 26 -21.12 13.69 -5.69
CA ALA A 26 -21.47 14.67 -4.65
C ALA A 26 -20.84 14.25 -3.31
N VAL A 27 -20.45 15.25 -2.53
CA VAL A 27 -20.11 15.15 -1.10
C VAL A 27 -20.90 16.27 -0.43
N THR A 28 -21.76 15.95 0.52
CA THR A 28 -22.66 16.90 1.17
C THR A 28 -22.94 16.51 2.62
N ASN A 29 -23.23 17.47 3.46
CA ASN A 29 -23.71 17.27 4.82
C ASN A 29 -25.25 17.23 4.93
N ASP A 30 -25.97 17.56 3.85
CA ASP A 30 -27.44 17.52 3.79
C ASP A 30 -27.90 16.36 2.89
N GLU A 31 -28.44 15.31 3.52
CA GLU A 31 -28.99 14.14 2.82
C GLU A 31 -30.07 14.50 1.82
N LYS A 32 -30.85 15.56 2.08
CA LYS A 32 -31.97 15.97 1.21
C LYS A 32 -31.50 16.46 -0.16
N THR A 33 -30.26 16.92 -0.26
CA THR A 33 -29.68 17.35 -1.56
C THR A 33 -29.37 16.18 -2.47
N LEU A 34 -29.31 14.96 -1.93
CA LEU A 34 -29.11 13.75 -2.71
C LEU A 34 -30.48 13.27 -3.22
N GLN A 35 -30.81 13.61 -4.46
CA GLN A 35 -32.06 13.15 -5.12
C GLN A 35 -32.16 11.62 -5.04
N ASN A 36 -33.33 11.12 -4.65
CA ASN A 36 -33.57 9.69 -4.51
C ASN A 36 -33.78 9.02 -5.88
N ASN A 37 -32.85 8.15 -6.27
CA ASN A 37 -33.08 7.18 -7.34
C ASN A 37 -33.31 5.79 -6.70
N PRO A 38 -34.49 5.16 -6.89
CA PRO A 38 -34.81 3.86 -6.29
C PRO A 38 -33.85 2.73 -6.70
N LYS A 39 -33.18 2.88 -7.85
CA LYS A 39 -32.23 1.89 -8.36
C LYS A 39 -30.83 2.01 -7.77
N GLU A 40 -30.52 3.10 -7.05
CA GLU A 40 -29.21 3.27 -6.46
C GLU A 40 -29.08 2.45 -5.16
N LEU A 41 -27.98 1.71 -5.05
CA LEU A 41 -27.57 1.05 -3.80
C LEU A 41 -27.37 2.10 -2.71
N ARG A 42 -27.92 1.88 -1.51
CA ARG A 42 -27.84 2.80 -0.37
C ARG A 42 -27.26 2.07 0.82
N ILE A 43 -26.18 2.62 1.38
CA ILE A 43 -25.50 2.05 2.53
C ILE A 43 -25.39 3.13 3.60
N ARG A 44 -25.93 2.85 4.79
CA ARG A 44 -25.82 3.70 5.98
C ARG A 44 -24.82 3.11 6.94
N PHE A 45 -24.00 3.96 7.48
CA PHE A 45 -22.95 3.58 8.41
C PHE A 45 -23.17 4.22 9.77
N GLU A 46 -22.57 3.61 10.81
CA GLU A 46 -22.58 4.12 12.18
C GLU A 46 -21.19 4.03 12.78
N ASN A 47 -20.75 5.11 13.41
CA ASN A 47 -19.45 5.19 14.08
C ASN A 47 -18.28 4.84 13.16
N VAL A 48 -18.22 5.45 11.99
CA VAL A 48 -17.21 5.20 10.97
C VAL A 48 -16.45 6.44 10.59
N ILE A 49 -15.22 6.23 10.13
CA ILE A 49 -14.45 7.21 9.41
C ILE A 49 -14.34 6.81 7.95
N ALA A 50 -14.28 7.79 7.06
CA ALA A 50 -14.07 7.60 5.64
C ALA A 50 -12.81 8.35 5.18
N PHE A 51 -12.03 7.71 4.32
CA PHE A 51 -10.83 8.27 3.75
C PHE A 51 -10.63 7.76 2.32
N PRO A 52 -9.79 8.44 1.49
CA PRO A 52 -9.49 7.96 0.15
C PRO A 52 -8.82 6.59 0.23
N GLY A 53 -9.06 5.75 -0.74
CA GLY A 53 -8.29 4.52 -0.91
C GLY A 53 -6.79 4.81 -0.86
N LEU A 54 -6.08 4.11 0.00
CA LEU A 54 -4.67 4.36 0.27
C LEU A 54 -3.79 3.97 -0.92
N ILE A 55 -2.66 4.68 -1.05
CA ILE A 55 -1.66 4.45 -2.09
C ILE A 55 -0.38 3.94 -1.42
N ASN A 56 -0.06 2.67 -1.65
CA ASN A 56 1.20 2.07 -1.26
C ASN A 56 2.25 2.32 -2.35
N SER A 57 3.23 3.16 -2.07
CA SER A 57 4.21 3.61 -3.06
C SER A 57 5.38 2.64 -3.28
N HIS A 58 5.47 1.56 -2.50
CA HIS A 58 6.48 0.52 -2.68
C HIS A 58 6.04 -0.80 -2.06
N ASP A 59 5.97 -1.81 -2.91
CA ASP A 59 5.70 -3.20 -2.54
C ASP A 59 6.34 -4.13 -3.59
N HIS A 60 6.80 -5.29 -3.17
CA HIS A 60 7.13 -6.41 -4.05
C HIS A 60 5.98 -7.41 -4.02
N LEU A 61 5.01 -7.24 -4.91
CA LEU A 61 3.74 -7.96 -4.85
C LEU A 61 3.90 -9.49 -4.78
N ASP A 62 4.87 -10.05 -5.48
CA ASP A 62 5.11 -11.49 -5.49
C ASP A 62 6.03 -11.99 -4.37
N PHE A 63 6.40 -11.12 -3.41
CA PHE A 63 7.21 -11.48 -2.23
C PHE A 63 6.40 -11.49 -0.92
N ASN A 64 5.10 -11.29 -0.97
CA ASN A 64 4.24 -11.19 0.21
C ASN A 64 3.80 -12.54 0.81
N LEU A 65 4.37 -13.65 0.37
CA LEU A 65 4.23 -14.97 1.00
C LEU A 65 5.49 -15.41 1.75
N PHE A 66 6.57 -14.63 1.67
CA PHE A 66 7.74 -14.90 2.48
C PHE A 66 7.46 -14.52 3.94
N PRO A 67 7.86 -15.37 4.91
CA PRO A 67 7.97 -14.91 6.28
C PRO A 67 9.10 -13.89 6.40
N GLN A 68 9.09 -13.07 7.42
CA GLN A 68 10.21 -12.20 7.72
C GLN A 68 11.51 -13.03 7.86
N THR A 69 12.56 -12.60 7.15
CA THR A 69 13.85 -13.28 7.14
C THR A 69 14.96 -12.37 7.62
N GLY A 70 15.80 -12.92 8.46
CA GLY A 70 16.84 -12.24 9.20
C GLY A 70 16.66 -12.49 10.70
N ASN A 71 17.76 -12.56 11.44
CA ASN A 71 17.76 -12.93 12.87
C ASN A 71 18.56 -11.97 13.76
N ARG A 72 19.00 -10.85 13.19
CA ARG A 72 19.80 -9.83 13.88
C ARG A 72 19.61 -8.47 13.21
N ILE A 73 20.15 -7.44 13.79
CA ILE A 73 20.30 -6.13 13.17
C ILE A 73 21.53 -6.16 12.25
N TYR A 74 21.37 -5.66 11.03
CA TYR A 74 22.42 -5.60 10.01
C TYR A 74 22.94 -4.17 9.85
N ASN A 75 24.14 -4.01 9.29
CA ASN A 75 24.67 -2.68 8.96
C ASN A 75 24.04 -2.12 7.67
N ASN A 76 23.67 -3.02 6.74
CA ASN A 76 23.10 -2.65 5.45
C ASN A 76 22.41 -3.85 4.78
N TYR A 77 21.64 -3.58 3.74
CA TYR A 77 20.88 -4.58 2.97
C TYR A 77 21.77 -5.63 2.27
N THR A 78 23.05 -5.32 1.98
CA THR A 78 23.93 -6.28 1.30
C THR A 78 24.41 -7.37 2.27
N GLU A 79 24.61 -7.00 3.54
CA GLU A 79 24.93 -7.94 4.62
C GLU A 79 23.71 -8.85 4.88
N TRP A 80 22.53 -8.27 5.03
CA TRP A 80 21.28 -9.02 5.17
C TRP A 80 21.04 -9.98 3.99
N GLY A 81 21.18 -9.50 2.75
CA GLY A 81 20.94 -10.32 1.57
C GLY A 81 21.87 -11.54 1.48
N LYS A 82 23.14 -11.39 1.86
CA LYS A 82 24.08 -12.53 1.94
C LYS A 82 23.69 -13.53 3.02
N ASP A 83 23.25 -13.03 4.18
CA ASP A 83 22.89 -13.85 5.32
C ASP A 83 21.65 -14.69 5.04
N ILE A 84 20.55 -14.10 4.54
CA ILE A 84 19.32 -14.84 4.27
C ILE A 84 19.47 -15.91 3.18
N HIS A 85 20.28 -15.67 2.18
CA HIS A 85 20.56 -16.68 1.14
C HIS A 85 21.36 -17.87 1.68
N THR A 86 22.00 -17.72 2.83
CA THR A 86 22.71 -18.79 3.53
C THR A 86 21.81 -19.46 4.57
N GLN A 87 21.21 -18.66 5.46
CA GLN A 87 20.48 -19.15 6.62
C GLN A 87 19.03 -19.57 6.29
N ASN A 88 18.38 -18.85 5.36
CA ASN A 88 16.96 -19.05 5.02
C ASN A 88 16.74 -19.69 3.64
N LYS A 89 17.78 -20.32 3.07
CA LYS A 89 17.76 -20.90 1.73
C LYS A 89 16.60 -21.88 1.50
N GLU A 90 16.30 -22.71 2.48
CA GLU A 90 15.22 -23.71 2.38
C GLU A 90 13.84 -23.02 2.32
N THR A 91 13.60 -22.08 3.22
CA THR A 91 12.36 -21.27 3.24
C THR A 91 12.18 -20.51 1.93
N ILE A 92 13.25 -19.84 1.46
CA ILE A 92 13.22 -19.11 0.19
C ILE A 92 12.86 -20.04 -0.96
N ASN A 93 13.51 -21.20 -1.06
CA ASN A 93 13.23 -22.16 -2.12
C ASN A 93 11.82 -22.72 -2.04
N THR A 94 11.27 -22.91 -0.84
CA THR A 94 9.90 -23.41 -0.64
C THR A 94 8.89 -22.37 -1.15
N VAL A 95 9.02 -21.10 -0.76
CA VAL A 95 8.13 -20.04 -1.25
C VAL A 95 8.24 -19.84 -2.77
N LEU A 96 9.46 -19.94 -3.32
CA LEU A 96 9.67 -19.78 -4.76
C LEU A 96 9.08 -20.93 -5.61
N LYS A 97 8.76 -22.09 -5.03
CA LYS A 97 8.01 -23.15 -5.71
C LYS A 97 6.55 -22.78 -5.96
N ILE A 98 6.00 -21.87 -5.18
CA ILE A 98 4.65 -21.35 -5.39
C ILE A 98 4.64 -20.57 -6.71
N PRO A 99 3.74 -20.85 -7.65
CA PRO A 99 3.64 -20.13 -8.91
C PRO A 99 3.56 -18.61 -8.72
N GLN A 100 4.26 -17.83 -9.54
CA GLN A 100 4.35 -16.39 -9.40
C GLN A 100 2.95 -15.71 -9.42
N HIS A 101 2.01 -16.23 -10.23
CA HIS A 101 0.67 -15.64 -10.27
C HIS A 101 -0.08 -15.75 -8.95
N LEU A 102 0.10 -16.84 -8.18
CA LEU A 102 -0.49 -17.01 -6.85
C LEU A 102 0.16 -16.06 -5.85
N ARG A 103 1.50 -15.97 -5.87
CA ARG A 103 2.24 -15.03 -5.02
C ARG A 103 1.83 -13.58 -5.29
N THR A 104 1.67 -13.23 -6.56
CA THR A 104 1.20 -11.91 -6.99
C THR A 104 -0.25 -11.65 -6.56
N ALA A 105 -1.14 -12.63 -6.74
CA ALA A 105 -2.54 -12.51 -6.31
C ALA A 105 -2.62 -12.27 -4.79
N TRP A 106 -1.84 -13.00 -4.00
CA TRP A 106 -1.77 -12.76 -2.56
C TRP A 106 -1.29 -11.34 -2.22
N GLY A 107 -0.27 -10.83 -2.91
CA GLY A 107 0.19 -9.44 -2.73
C GLY A 107 -0.92 -8.41 -3.02
N LEU A 108 -1.78 -8.65 -4.00
CA LEU A 108 -2.95 -7.80 -4.26
C LEU A 108 -3.96 -7.87 -3.11
N TYR A 109 -4.27 -9.07 -2.61
CA TYR A 109 -5.18 -9.24 -1.47
C TYR A 109 -4.62 -8.64 -0.19
N LYS A 110 -3.32 -8.81 0.11
CA LYS A 110 -2.66 -8.13 1.23
C LYS A 110 -2.92 -6.62 1.20
N ASN A 111 -2.73 -6.00 0.03
CA ASN A 111 -2.97 -4.58 -0.14
C ASN A 111 -4.45 -4.22 0.07
N LEU A 112 -5.38 -4.93 -0.58
CA LEU A 112 -6.82 -4.68 -0.45
C LEU A 112 -7.32 -4.81 0.98
N LEU A 113 -6.90 -5.84 1.71
CA LEU A 113 -7.27 -6.09 3.11
C LEU A 113 -6.85 -4.95 4.05
N ASN A 114 -5.82 -4.20 3.66
CA ASN A 114 -5.33 -3.03 4.38
C ASN A 114 -5.97 -1.69 3.93
N GLY A 115 -6.93 -1.72 3.01
CA GLY A 115 -7.56 -0.50 2.48
C GLY A 115 -6.75 0.20 1.39
N ILE A 116 -5.75 -0.47 0.83
CA ILE A 116 -4.95 0.04 -0.29
C ILE A 116 -5.70 -0.24 -1.59
N THR A 117 -6.00 0.80 -2.35
CA THR A 117 -6.66 0.72 -3.67
C THR A 117 -5.69 0.96 -4.82
N THR A 118 -4.49 1.43 -4.52
CA THR A 118 -3.42 1.65 -5.50
C THR A 118 -2.08 1.22 -4.91
N VAL A 119 -1.35 0.38 -5.62
CA VAL A 119 -0.03 -0.10 -5.22
C VAL A 119 0.98 0.09 -6.35
N VAL A 120 2.20 0.50 -5.99
CA VAL A 120 3.34 0.57 -6.92
C VAL A 120 4.18 -0.69 -6.75
N ASN A 121 4.20 -1.52 -7.78
CA ASN A 121 5.04 -2.72 -7.77
C ASN A 121 6.49 -2.35 -8.09
N HIS A 122 7.42 -2.78 -7.25
CA HIS A 122 8.85 -2.70 -7.51
C HIS A 122 9.38 -4.07 -7.98
N GLY A 123 10.23 -4.04 -9.02
CA GLY A 123 10.80 -5.25 -9.63
C GLY A 123 10.34 -5.47 -11.05
N PRO A 124 10.49 -6.68 -11.59
CA PRO A 124 10.04 -7.03 -12.93
C PRO A 124 8.53 -6.81 -13.11
N ARG A 125 8.12 -6.46 -14.32
CA ARG A 125 6.71 -6.29 -14.63
C ARG A 125 5.98 -7.63 -14.50
N LEU A 126 4.99 -7.66 -13.61
CA LEU A 126 4.14 -8.82 -13.37
C LEU A 126 3.00 -8.88 -14.40
N LYS A 127 2.63 -10.08 -14.83
CA LYS A 127 1.45 -10.31 -15.65
C LYS A 127 0.23 -10.43 -14.73
N ILE A 128 -0.57 -9.38 -14.68
CA ILE A 128 -1.77 -9.31 -13.85
C ILE A 128 -2.95 -9.05 -14.80
N ALA A 129 -3.86 -10.03 -14.89
CA ALA A 129 -5.10 -9.85 -15.63
C ALA A 129 -6.16 -9.26 -14.68
N ASP A 130 -6.86 -8.21 -15.13
CA ASP A 130 -7.99 -7.56 -14.45
C ASP A 130 -7.80 -7.34 -12.94
N PRO A 131 -6.79 -6.55 -12.54
CA PRO A 131 -6.51 -6.34 -11.12
C PRO A 131 -7.68 -5.61 -10.44
N PHE A 132 -8.11 -6.12 -9.28
CA PHE A 132 -9.20 -5.54 -8.52
C PHE A 132 -8.80 -4.28 -7.71
N ILE A 133 -7.51 -3.96 -7.65
CA ILE A 133 -6.95 -2.67 -7.23
C ILE A 133 -6.05 -2.13 -8.33
N THR A 134 -5.75 -0.84 -8.32
CA THR A 134 -4.83 -0.25 -9.31
C THR A 134 -3.39 -0.66 -9.02
N VAL A 135 -2.70 -1.22 -10.02
CA VAL A 135 -1.28 -1.57 -9.94
C VAL A 135 -0.47 -0.67 -10.86
N ILE A 136 0.41 0.13 -10.29
CA ILE A 136 1.33 0.99 -11.04
C ILE A 136 2.59 0.19 -11.33
N GLN A 137 2.84 -0.08 -12.60
CA GLN A 137 4.04 -0.73 -13.13
C GLN A 137 4.67 0.09 -14.26
N ASP A 138 4.21 1.31 -14.45
CA ASP A 138 4.76 2.24 -15.45
C ASP A 138 5.89 3.07 -14.85
N ASN A 139 6.81 2.38 -14.19
CA ASN A 139 8.06 2.87 -13.66
C ASN A 139 9.21 2.03 -14.19
N TYR A 140 10.44 2.47 -13.99
CA TYR A 140 11.64 1.70 -14.29
C TYR A 140 12.31 1.29 -12.97
N SER A 141 12.08 0.05 -12.57
CA SER A 141 12.67 -0.49 -11.35
C SER A 141 14.14 -0.83 -11.59
N LEU A 142 15.02 -0.24 -10.79
CA LEU A 142 16.39 -0.68 -10.58
C LEU A 142 16.44 -1.30 -9.17
N HIS A 143 16.93 -2.53 -9.07
CA HIS A 143 16.92 -3.18 -7.76
C HIS A 143 17.68 -2.31 -6.74
N SER A 144 18.99 -2.17 -6.89
CA SER A 144 19.83 -1.34 -6.04
C SER A 144 21.18 -1.08 -6.71
N VAL A 145 21.98 -0.21 -6.13
CA VAL A 145 23.32 0.08 -6.64
C VAL A 145 24.27 -1.14 -6.55
N GLN A 146 24.11 -1.97 -5.51
CA GLN A 146 25.03 -3.10 -5.27
C GLN A 146 24.57 -4.40 -5.95
N PHE A 147 23.26 -4.69 -5.97
CA PHE A 147 22.77 -5.97 -6.51
C PHE A 147 22.37 -5.89 -7.98
N GLU A 148 22.07 -4.70 -8.52
CA GLU A 148 21.65 -4.56 -9.90
C GLU A 148 22.86 -4.54 -10.85
N LYS A 149 23.07 -5.65 -11.54
CA LYS A 149 24.12 -5.72 -12.57
C LYS A 149 23.82 -4.72 -13.70
N TYR A 150 24.82 -3.97 -14.11
CA TYR A 150 24.72 -2.96 -15.17
C TYR A 150 23.77 -1.78 -14.85
N TRP A 151 23.52 -1.48 -13.57
CA TRP A 151 22.60 -0.40 -13.18
C TRP A 151 22.95 0.95 -13.81
N ARG A 152 24.26 1.25 -14.03
CA ARG A 152 24.70 2.50 -14.67
C ARG A 152 24.21 2.61 -16.11
N LEU A 153 24.26 1.52 -16.88
CA LEU A 153 23.77 1.46 -18.26
C LEU A 153 22.24 1.54 -18.28
N LYS A 154 21.58 0.85 -17.36
CA LYS A 154 20.12 0.87 -17.23
C LYS A 154 19.63 2.27 -16.86
N LEU A 155 20.26 2.94 -15.90
CA LEU A 155 19.94 4.30 -15.48
C LEU A 155 20.09 5.30 -16.65
N ASN A 156 21.14 5.16 -17.43
CA ASN A 156 21.44 6.07 -18.53
C ASN A 156 20.89 5.61 -19.90
N ASN A 157 19.87 4.75 -19.90
CA ASN A 157 19.22 4.35 -21.13
C ASN A 157 18.45 5.52 -21.75
N ILE A 158 18.90 6.00 -22.91
CA ILE A 158 18.34 7.15 -23.64
C ILE A 158 16.96 6.87 -24.22
N PHE A 159 16.62 5.60 -24.44
CA PHE A 159 15.31 5.20 -24.98
C PHE A 159 14.19 5.24 -23.94
N ILE A 160 14.52 5.24 -22.65
CA ILE A 160 13.56 5.36 -21.56
C ILE A 160 13.38 6.84 -21.22
N LYS A 161 12.32 7.43 -21.79
CA LYS A 161 11.93 8.82 -21.55
C LYS A 161 10.71 8.86 -20.65
N LYS A 162 10.66 9.85 -19.74
CA LYS A 162 9.48 10.21 -18.91
C LYS A 162 9.03 9.21 -17.84
N LYS A 163 9.66 8.03 -17.67
CA LYS A 163 9.32 7.12 -16.58
C LYS A 163 10.16 7.41 -15.35
N PRO A 164 9.59 7.40 -14.14
CA PRO A 164 10.37 7.50 -12.93
C PRO A 164 11.23 6.24 -12.74
N TYR A 165 12.45 6.43 -12.29
CA TYR A 165 13.34 5.36 -11.87
C TYR A 165 13.21 5.17 -10.36
N VAL A 166 12.85 3.96 -9.95
CA VAL A 166 12.68 3.57 -8.53
C VAL A 166 13.85 2.68 -8.15
N ILE A 167 14.55 3.01 -7.07
CA ILE A 167 15.75 2.28 -6.67
C ILE A 167 15.90 2.25 -5.15
N HIS A 168 16.22 1.06 -4.59
CA HIS A 168 16.68 0.95 -3.20
C HIS A 168 18.06 1.60 -3.10
N VAL A 169 18.21 2.56 -2.21
CA VAL A 169 19.46 3.32 -2.04
C VAL A 169 19.59 3.87 -0.64
N GLY A 170 20.80 3.82 -0.10
CA GLY A 170 21.07 4.26 1.26
C GLY A 170 20.38 3.41 2.31
N GLU A 171 20.13 2.14 2.03
CA GLU A 171 19.51 1.17 2.95
C GLU A 171 20.59 0.54 3.84
N GLY A 172 21.07 1.33 4.78
CA GLY A 172 22.09 0.97 5.75
C GLY A 172 22.45 2.14 6.64
N THR A 173 23.19 1.85 7.70
CA THR A 173 23.67 2.83 8.68
C THR A 173 25.17 3.12 8.55
N ASP A 174 25.82 2.49 7.57
CA ASP A 174 27.25 2.58 7.35
C ASP A 174 27.62 3.57 6.24
N GLU A 175 28.91 3.89 6.19
CA GLU A 175 29.48 4.81 5.21
C GLU A 175 29.35 4.30 3.75
N MET A 176 29.29 2.99 3.54
CA MET A 176 29.06 2.42 2.22
C MET A 176 27.68 2.80 1.68
N SER A 177 26.66 2.70 2.52
CA SER A 177 25.29 3.07 2.18
C SER A 177 25.14 4.57 1.92
N HIS A 178 25.89 5.41 2.64
CA HIS A 178 25.94 6.86 2.37
C HIS A 178 26.59 7.16 1.02
N ARG A 179 27.76 6.58 0.73
CA ARG A 179 28.51 6.82 -0.51
C ARG A 179 27.85 6.26 -1.77
N GLU A 180 27.06 5.21 -1.65
CA GLU A 180 26.33 4.69 -2.82
C GLU A 180 25.32 5.70 -3.36
N ILE A 181 24.73 6.57 -2.47
CA ILE A 181 23.80 7.63 -2.87
C ILE A 181 24.53 8.65 -3.75
N ASP A 182 25.71 9.11 -3.32
CA ASP A 182 26.54 10.04 -4.11
C ASP A 182 26.94 9.43 -5.44
N THR A 183 27.28 8.14 -5.44
CA THR A 183 27.61 7.40 -6.65
C THR A 183 26.44 7.36 -7.62
N LEU A 184 25.22 7.09 -7.14
CA LEU A 184 24.02 7.10 -7.95
C LEU A 184 23.73 8.48 -8.53
N ILE A 185 23.81 9.52 -7.70
CA ILE A 185 23.59 10.92 -8.13
C ILE A 185 24.58 11.31 -9.21
N LYS A 186 25.88 11.05 -8.98
CA LYS A 186 26.95 11.38 -9.92
C LYS A 186 26.82 10.65 -11.25
N MET A 187 26.29 9.44 -11.24
CA MET A 187 26.13 8.61 -12.46
C MET A 187 24.81 8.87 -13.18
N ASN A 188 23.91 9.73 -12.69
CA ASN A 188 22.68 10.09 -13.37
C ASN A 188 22.92 11.18 -14.44
N PHE A 189 23.65 10.83 -15.52
CA PHE A 189 24.10 11.78 -16.55
C PHE A 189 22.95 12.47 -17.31
N PHE A 190 21.80 11.82 -17.42
CA PHE A 190 20.65 12.33 -18.16
C PHE A 190 19.56 12.92 -17.24
N ASN A 191 19.88 13.24 -15.99
CA ASN A 191 18.94 13.81 -15.03
C ASN A 191 17.60 13.07 -14.99
N LYS A 192 17.66 11.73 -14.95
CA LYS A 192 16.47 10.89 -14.83
C LYS A 192 15.76 11.20 -13.52
N SER A 193 14.42 11.17 -13.55
CA SER A 193 13.59 11.34 -12.35
C SER A 193 13.78 10.14 -11.44
N LEU A 194 14.41 10.34 -10.29
CA LEU A 194 14.72 9.29 -9.31
C LEU A 194 13.71 9.31 -8.15
N PHE A 195 13.21 8.13 -7.79
CA PHE A 195 12.51 7.87 -6.54
C PHE A 195 13.38 6.94 -5.71
N ALA A 196 13.86 7.42 -4.57
CA ALA A 196 14.65 6.62 -3.64
C ALA A 196 13.72 5.78 -2.77
N VAL A 197 14.10 4.54 -2.46
CA VAL A 197 13.45 3.71 -1.46
C VAL A 197 14.38 3.56 -0.26
N HIS A 198 13.83 3.56 0.95
CA HIS A 198 14.48 3.52 2.26
C HIS A 198 15.22 4.79 2.64
N GLY A 199 16.36 5.11 2.00
CA GLY A 199 17.12 6.34 2.22
C GLY A 199 17.61 6.57 3.65
N ILE A 200 17.96 5.51 4.41
CA ILE A 200 18.33 5.60 5.82
C ILE A 200 19.59 6.45 5.99
N ALA A 201 20.62 6.19 5.16
CA ALA A 201 21.89 6.92 5.18
C ALA A 201 21.84 8.27 4.44
N MET A 202 20.68 8.70 3.94
CA MET A 202 20.54 9.88 3.07
C MET A 202 20.56 11.19 3.87
N ASP A 203 21.32 12.16 3.40
CA ASP A 203 21.33 13.51 3.95
C ASP A 203 20.45 14.50 3.16
N GLU A 204 20.35 15.75 3.68
CA GLU A 204 19.52 16.81 3.10
C GLU A 204 19.99 17.29 1.72
N GLU A 205 21.27 17.22 1.40
CA GLU A 205 21.80 17.64 0.10
C GLU A 205 21.58 16.55 -0.95
N GLN A 206 21.76 15.29 -0.57
CA GLN A 206 21.52 14.14 -1.42
C GLN A 206 20.05 14.03 -1.79
N VAL A 207 19.13 14.16 -0.83
CA VAL A 207 17.70 13.97 -1.07
C VAL A 207 17.10 14.97 -2.07
N LYS A 208 17.66 16.17 -2.19
CA LYS A 208 17.26 17.18 -3.22
C LYS A 208 17.40 16.67 -4.65
N LYS A 209 18.20 15.64 -4.89
CA LYS A 209 18.40 15.04 -6.21
C LYS A 209 17.34 13.99 -6.57
N PHE A 210 16.44 13.69 -5.63
CA PHE A 210 15.36 12.75 -5.82
C PHE A 210 14.01 13.48 -5.85
N LYS A 211 13.13 13.07 -6.77
CA LYS A 211 11.77 13.62 -6.87
C LYS A 211 10.93 13.21 -5.67
N ALA A 212 11.20 12.05 -5.11
CA ALA A 212 10.56 11.55 -3.90
C ALA A 212 11.47 10.57 -3.14
N LEU A 213 11.25 10.47 -1.84
CA LEU A 213 11.74 9.40 -0.98
C LEU A 213 10.57 8.55 -0.52
N ILE A 214 10.63 7.25 -0.76
CA ILE A 214 9.63 6.28 -0.30
C ILE A 214 10.11 5.71 1.02
N TRP A 215 9.41 6.08 2.08
CA TRP A 215 9.69 5.65 3.43
C TRP A 215 9.02 4.32 3.74
N CYS A 216 9.81 3.32 4.10
CA CYS A 216 9.36 1.97 4.46
C CYS A 216 9.74 1.67 5.92
N PRO A 217 9.08 2.28 6.92
CA PRO A 217 9.52 2.21 8.32
C PRO A 217 9.55 0.78 8.86
N GLY A 218 8.59 -0.07 8.50
CA GLY A 218 8.54 -1.46 8.94
C GLY A 218 9.80 -2.23 8.56
N SER A 219 10.18 -2.17 7.28
CA SER A 219 11.39 -2.81 6.76
C SER A 219 12.67 -2.20 7.36
N ASN A 220 12.74 -0.86 7.42
CA ASN A 220 13.90 -0.14 7.94
C ASN A 220 14.23 -0.55 9.38
N PHE A 221 13.24 -0.53 10.28
CA PHE A 221 13.45 -0.91 11.69
C PHE A 221 13.70 -2.40 11.86
N PHE A 222 13.02 -3.26 11.09
CA PHE A 222 13.26 -4.69 11.16
C PHE A 222 14.71 -5.07 10.78
N LEU A 223 15.24 -4.47 9.72
CA LEU A 223 16.57 -4.81 9.24
C LEU A 223 17.70 -4.12 10.00
N LEU A 224 17.50 -2.83 10.36
CA LEU A 224 18.60 -1.95 10.73
C LEU A 224 18.41 -1.29 12.10
N ASP A 225 17.26 -1.51 12.74
CA ASP A 225 16.83 -0.78 13.95
C ASP A 225 16.99 0.75 13.82
N ALA A 226 16.87 1.25 12.59
CA ALA A 226 17.08 2.64 12.23
C ALA A 226 16.18 3.05 11.06
N THR A 227 15.98 4.34 10.89
CA THR A 227 15.32 4.93 9.72
C THR A 227 15.94 6.27 9.36
N GLY A 228 15.70 6.75 8.13
CA GLY A 228 16.18 8.08 7.71
C GLY A 228 15.58 9.22 8.56
N ASP A 229 16.29 10.34 8.64
CA ASP A 229 15.80 11.56 9.33
C ASP A 229 14.69 12.25 8.52
N ILE A 230 13.51 11.60 8.50
CA ILE A 230 12.35 12.09 7.75
C ILE A 230 11.97 13.50 8.15
N LYS A 231 12.22 13.92 9.40
CA LYS A 231 11.93 15.27 9.88
C LYS A 231 12.69 16.34 9.07
N ARG A 232 13.93 16.07 8.69
CA ARG A 232 14.74 16.96 7.85
C ARG A 232 14.46 16.73 6.37
N LEU A 233 14.44 15.47 5.94
CA LEU A 233 14.33 15.12 4.52
C LEU A 233 13.02 15.60 3.90
N LYS A 234 11.88 15.57 4.62
CA LYS A 234 10.58 16.06 4.16
C LYS A 234 10.55 17.55 3.77
N THR A 235 11.53 18.32 4.23
CA THR A 235 11.64 19.75 3.86
C THR A 235 12.24 19.96 2.47
N LYS A 236 12.82 18.92 1.87
CA LYS A 236 13.61 18.98 0.63
C LYS A 236 13.01 18.16 -0.51
N THR A 237 12.20 17.14 -0.21
CA THR A 237 11.57 16.27 -1.20
C THR A 237 10.21 15.77 -0.74
N HIS A 238 9.43 15.18 -1.65
CA HIS A 238 8.19 14.49 -1.29
C HIS A 238 8.49 13.19 -0.55
N ILE A 239 7.84 12.99 0.59
CA ILE A 239 7.87 11.70 1.28
C ILE A 239 6.62 10.91 0.87
N LEU A 240 6.82 9.70 0.39
CA LEU A 240 5.79 8.72 0.08
C LEU A 240 5.91 7.56 1.07
N PHE A 241 4.82 6.85 1.31
CA PHE A 241 4.81 5.68 2.19
C PHE A 241 4.84 4.39 1.39
N GLY A 242 5.67 3.43 1.80
CA GLY A 242 5.74 2.09 1.27
C GLY A 242 5.69 1.04 2.38
N THR A 243 5.09 -0.12 2.11
CA THR A 243 5.10 -1.23 3.07
C THR A 243 6.29 -2.16 2.90
N ASP A 244 6.90 -2.14 1.70
CA ASP A 244 7.78 -3.23 1.29
C ASP A 244 7.03 -4.59 1.30
N SER A 245 7.73 -5.72 1.19
CA SER A 245 7.12 -7.04 1.27
C SER A 245 7.19 -7.64 2.67
N THR A 246 6.47 -8.74 2.88
CA THR A 246 6.54 -9.48 4.15
C THR A 246 7.88 -10.17 4.39
N LEU A 247 8.78 -10.14 3.42
CA LEU A 247 10.15 -10.63 3.58
C LEU A 247 10.92 -9.86 4.65
N THR A 248 10.62 -8.56 4.79
CA THR A 248 11.30 -7.62 5.71
C THR A 248 10.34 -6.85 6.60
N ALA A 249 9.02 -7.01 6.44
CA ALA A 249 8.05 -6.17 7.14
C ALA A 249 6.79 -6.95 7.53
N ASP A 250 5.96 -6.37 8.39
CA ASP A 250 4.63 -6.90 8.73
C ASP A 250 3.69 -6.80 7.51
N TRP A 251 2.74 -7.73 7.38
CA TRP A 251 1.69 -7.65 6.37
C TRP A 251 0.68 -6.53 6.64
N ASN A 252 0.52 -6.14 7.93
CA ASN A 252 -0.46 -5.16 8.40
C ASN A 252 0.08 -3.73 8.28
N LEU A 253 -0.37 -2.99 7.29
CA LEU A 253 -0.03 -1.58 7.07
C LEU A 253 -0.22 -0.71 8.33
N TRP A 254 -1.24 -0.99 9.13
CA TRP A 254 -1.59 -0.16 10.29
C TRP A 254 -0.51 -0.22 11.38
N ASN A 255 0.22 -1.35 11.48
CA ASN A 255 1.40 -1.47 12.33
C ASN A 255 2.54 -0.56 11.84
N HIS A 256 2.79 -0.52 10.53
CA HIS A 256 3.80 0.38 9.96
C HIS A 256 3.45 1.85 10.20
N LEU A 257 2.16 2.22 10.10
CA LEU A 257 1.70 3.59 10.34
C LEU A 257 1.88 4.00 11.80
N ARG A 258 1.54 3.13 12.74
CA ARG A 258 1.77 3.37 14.17
C ARG A 258 3.26 3.48 14.49
N LEU A 259 4.09 2.63 13.90
CA LEU A 259 5.54 2.71 14.02
C LEU A 259 6.07 4.06 13.50
N ALA A 260 5.64 4.48 12.32
CA ALA A 260 5.99 5.78 11.74
C ALA A 260 5.52 6.95 12.62
N ARG A 261 4.27 6.92 13.11
CA ARG A 261 3.70 7.94 14.01
C ARG A 261 4.52 8.08 15.28
N ASN A 262 4.93 6.96 15.86
CA ASN A 262 5.70 6.93 17.12
C ASN A 262 7.09 7.52 16.98
N THR A 263 7.64 7.65 15.76
CA THR A 263 8.92 8.36 15.55
C THR A 263 8.83 9.86 15.82
N GLY A 264 7.62 10.45 15.75
CA GLY A 264 7.41 11.89 15.88
C GLY A 264 8.03 12.75 14.76
N MET A 265 8.50 12.12 13.66
CA MET A 265 9.17 12.83 12.56
C MET A 265 8.19 13.57 11.64
N MET A 266 6.92 13.17 11.65
CA MET A 266 5.82 13.81 10.94
C MET A 266 4.64 14.01 11.89
N ASN A 267 3.87 15.08 11.69
CA ASN A 267 2.57 15.18 12.34
C ASN A 267 1.55 14.24 11.64
N ASP A 268 0.42 14.01 12.28
CA ASP A 268 -0.60 13.06 11.83
C ASP A 268 -1.08 13.35 10.39
N ARG A 269 -1.32 14.63 10.08
CA ARG A 269 -1.77 15.02 8.76
C ARG A 269 -0.68 14.83 7.71
N GLU A 270 0.56 15.18 8.01
CA GLU A 270 1.69 14.96 7.10
C GLU A 270 1.84 13.47 6.77
N LEU A 271 1.81 12.60 7.80
CA LEU A 271 1.92 11.15 7.62
C LEU A 271 0.75 10.59 6.79
N TYR A 272 -0.49 11.01 7.07
CA TYR A 272 -1.67 10.65 6.29
C TYR A 272 -1.53 11.04 4.80
N LEU A 273 -0.99 12.23 4.53
CA LEU A 273 -0.78 12.70 3.16
C LEU A 273 0.24 11.86 2.38
N THR A 274 1.18 11.17 3.06
CA THR A 274 2.14 10.26 2.39
C THR A 274 1.51 9.02 1.77
N LEU A 275 0.27 8.69 2.16
CA LEU A 275 -0.52 7.56 1.61
C LEU A 275 -1.69 8.00 0.73
N THR A 276 -1.94 9.30 0.62
CA THR A 276 -3.13 9.82 -0.07
C THR A 276 -2.75 10.82 -1.17
N LYS A 277 -2.74 12.10 -0.88
CA LYS A 277 -2.55 13.18 -1.85
C LYS A 277 -1.13 13.22 -2.41
N THR A 278 -0.11 13.07 -1.59
CA THR A 278 1.29 13.19 -2.03
C THR A 278 1.66 12.14 -3.08
N PRO A 279 1.41 10.82 -2.87
CA PRO A 279 1.68 9.82 -3.89
C PRO A 279 0.77 9.95 -5.11
N SER A 280 -0.48 10.41 -4.95
CA SER A 280 -1.36 10.68 -6.09
C SER A 280 -0.73 11.68 -7.08
N VAL A 281 -0.09 12.74 -6.57
CA VAL A 281 0.63 13.72 -7.38
C VAL A 281 1.95 13.16 -7.91
N ALA A 282 2.75 12.53 -7.05
CA ALA A 282 4.08 12.04 -7.41
C ALA A 282 4.05 10.97 -8.51
N TRP A 283 3.04 10.08 -8.48
CA TRP A 283 2.81 9.02 -9.47
C TRP A 283 1.87 9.42 -10.62
N GLU A 284 1.51 10.70 -10.72
CA GLU A 284 0.62 11.24 -11.77
C GLU A 284 -0.78 10.57 -11.79
N GLN A 285 -1.24 10.11 -10.62
CA GLN A 285 -2.57 9.52 -10.41
C GLN A 285 -3.59 10.57 -9.95
N ASN A 286 -3.69 11.69 -10.66
CA ASN A 286 -4.41 12.89 -10.25
C ASN A 286 -5.91 12.70 -9.97
N HIS A 287 -6.48 11.54 -10.32
CA HIS A 287 -7.89 11.21 -10.05
C HIS A 287 -8.12 10.44 -8.75
N THR A 288 -7.08 10.19 -7.96
CA THR A 288 -7.13 9.45 -6.68
C THR A 288 -6.68 10.33 -5.51
N GLY A 289 -6.53 9.76 -4.33
CA GLY A 289 -5.90 10.37 -3.15
C GLY A 289 -6.70 11.45 -2.44
N ALA A 290 -7.97 11.65 -2.77
CA ALA A 290 -8.88 12.55 -2.07
C ALA A 290 -10.35 12.14 -2.26
N ILE A 291 -11.19 12.35 -1.23
CA ILE A 291 -12.65 12.28 -1.35
C ILE A 291 -13.16 13.65 -1.77
N SER A 292 -13.30 13.85 -3.08
CA SER A 292 -13.84 15.09 -3.64
C SER A 292 -14.53 14.85 -4.99
N VAL A 293 -15.42 15.75 -5.37
CA VAL A 293 -16.18 15.66 -6.62
C VAL A 293 -15.26 15.48 -7.82
N ASN A 294 -15.64 14.62 -8.74
CA ASN A 294 -14.94 14.19 -9.96
C ASN A 294 -13.69 13.32 -9.76
N LYS A 295 -13.26 13.05 -8.54
CA LYS A 295 -12.23 12.02 -8.28
C LYS A 295 -12.82 10.62 -8.49
N ASN A 296 -11.94 9.65 -8.66
CA ASN A 296 -12.34 8.23 -8.59
C ASN A 296 -12.97 7.95 -7.23
N ALA A 297 -13.99 7.14 -7.22
CA ALA A 297 -14.55 6.65 -5.98
C ALA A 297 -13.71 5.48 -5.43
N ASP A 298 -12.45 5.81 -5.10
CA ASP A 298 -11.53 4.99 -4.33
C ASP A 298 -11.69 5.43 -2.88
N ILE A 299 -12.53 4.70 -2.12
CA ILE A 299 -12.98 5.09 -0.77
C ILE A 299 -12.85 3.90 0.16
N VAL A 300 -12.30 4.15 1.33
CA VAL A 300 -12.26 3.19 2.44
C VAL A 300 -13.11 3.73 3.59
N ILE A 301 -13.91 2.85 4.16
CA ILE A 301 -14.72 3.14 5.35
C ILE A 301 -14.28 2.18 6.43
N GLY A 302 -13.82 2.73 7.56
CA GLY A 302 -13.38 1.98 8.73
C GLY A 302 -14.24 2.28 9.94
N LYS A 303 -14.55 1.26 10.74
CA LYS A 303 -15.28 1.40 11.99
C LYS A 303 -14.37 2.02 13.04
N SER A 304 -14.78 3.14 13.58
CA SER A 304 -14.08 3.82 14.69
C SER A 304 -14.85 3.59 15.98
N VAL A 305 -14.12 3.26 17.03
CA VAL A 305 -14.68 3.09 18.37
C VAL A 305 -13.98 4.06 19.31
N ASN A 306 -14.77 4.99 19.88
CA ASN A 306 -14.32 5.90 20.95
C ASN A 306 -13.23 6.92 20.58
N CYS A 307 -12.95 7.17 19.31
CA CYS A 307 -12.00 8.20 18.88
C CYS A 307 -12.43 8.86 17.57
N THR A 308 -11.91 10.05 17.31
CA THR A 308 -12.22 10.86 16.13
C THR A 308 -10.95 11.33 15.42
N GLY A 309 -11.10 11.87 14.21
CA GLY A 309 -9.99 12.44 13.45
C GLY A 309 -8.86 11.45 13.16
N PHE A 310 -7.63 11.91 13.30
CA PHE A 310 -6.46 11.09 13.01
C PHE A 310 -6.24 9.96 14.03
N ASP A 311 -6.66 10.13 15.29
CA ASP A 311 -6.57 9.03 16.26
C ASP A 311 -7.46 7.86 15.86
N ALA A 312 -8.65 8.13 15.33
CA ALA A 312 -9.51 7.11 14.76
C ALA A 312 -8.83 6.39 13.57
N PHE A 313 -8.16 7.15 12.69
CA PHE A 313 -7.46 6.59 11.54
C PHE A 313 -6.31 5.68 11.98
N TYR A 314 -5.39 6.17 12.83
CA TYR A 314 -4.22 5.39 13.24
C TYR A 314 -4.53 4.23 14.19
N SER A 315 -5.73 4.20 14.78
CA SER A 315 -6.19 3.06 15.59
C SER A 315 -6.77 1.90 14.77
N LEU A 316 -7.02 2.10 13.47
CA LEU A 316 -7.57 1.04 12.62
C LEU A 316 -6.63 -0.16 12.51
N ASN A 317 -7.25 -1.28 12.19
CA ASN A 317 -6.63 -2.52 11.74
C ASN A 317 -7.45 -3.08 10.56
N PRO A 318 -6.96 -4.05 9.81
CA PRO A 318 -7.68 -4.62 8.68
C PRO A 318 -9.09 -5.12 9.02
N GLU A 319 -9.30 -5.69 10.20
CA GLU A 319 -10.60 -6.14 10.68
C GLU A 319 -11.61 -5.02 10.94
N ASN A 320 -11.14 -3.78 11.10
CA ASN A 320 -12.03 -2.62 11.28
C ASN A 320 -12.57 -2.06 9.95
N ILE A 321 -12.01 -2.45 8.81
CA ILE A 321 -12.45 -1.96 7.50
C ILE A 321 -13.82 -2.54 7.17
N GLN A 322 -14.81 -1.67 6.99
CA GLN A 322 -16.18 -2.07 6.67
C GLN A 322 -16.48 -2.08 5.17
N LEU A 323 -15.84 -1.20 4.41
CA LEU A 323 -16.03 -1.12 2.96
C LEU A 323 -14.75 -0.63 2.27
N VAL A 324 -14.39 -1.24 1.15
CA VAL A 324 -13.41 -0.72 0.20
C VAL A 324 -14.06 -0.60 -1.16
N LEU A 325 -14.07 0.61 -1.69
CA LEU A 325 -14.43 0.90 -3.08
C LEU A 325 -13.16 1.19 -3.89
N GLN A 326 -13.08 0.60 -5.08
CA GLN A 326 -12.10 0.93 -6.08
C GLN A 326 -12.81 1.32 -7.38
N LYS A 327 -12.64 2.57 -7.78
CA LYS A 327 -13.38 3.17 -8.92
C LYS A 327 -14.88 2.89 -8.84
N GLY A 328 -15.45 3.06 -7.64
CA GLY A 328 -16.87 2.86 -7.35
C GLY A 328 -17.36 1.41 -7.28
N ASN A 329 -16.48 0.44 -7.53
CA ASN A 329 -16.80 -0.97 -7.38
C ASN A 329 -16.48 -1.44 -5.96
N ILE A 330 -17.38 -2.19 -5.34
CA ILE A 330 -17.15 -2.82 -4.05
C ILE A 330 -16.07 -3.90 -4.24
N ARG A 331 -15.01 -3.84 -3.42
CA ARG A 331 -13.91 -4.82 -3.44
C ARG A 331 -13.77 -5.59 -2.14
N LEU A 332 -14.20 -4.97 -1.04
CA LEU A 332 -14.30 -5.60 0.27
C LEU A 332 -15.50 -5.01 1.00
N PHE A 333 -16.22 -5.84 1.75
CA PHE A 333 -17.23 -5.38 2.70
C PHE A 333 -17.33 -6.30 3.92
N ASP A 334 -17.83 -5.72 5.04
CA ASP A 334 -18.06 -6.40 6.30
C ASP A 334 -19.43 -7.07 6.33
N GLU A 335 -19.59 -8.17 7.07
CA GLU A 335 -20.87 -8.83 7.31
C GLU A 335 -21.92 -7.85 7.86
N GLU A 336 -21.54 -6.83 8.65
CA GLU A 336 -22.46 -5.86 9.26
C GLU A 336 -23.26 -5.07 8.20
N ILE A 337 -22.71 -4.84 7.01
CA ILE A 337 -23.40 -4.10 5.95
C ILE A 337 -24.03 -4.98 4.87
N LYS A 338 -23.86 -6.31 4.95
CA LYS A 338 -24.30 -7.27 3.93
C LYS A 338 -25.78 -7.12 3.57
N ASN A 339 -26.65 -6.96 4.59
CA ASN A 339 -28.11 -6.86 4.39
C ASN A 339 -28.54 -5.57 3.68
N GLN A 340 -27.66 -4.58 3.56
CA GLN A 340 -27.90 -3.34 2.81
C GLN A 340 -27.51 -3.46 1.33
N LEU A 341 -26.79 -4.53 0.97
CA LEU A 341 -26.30 -4.78 -0.40
C LEU A 341 -27.33 -5.61 -1.19
N THR A 342 -28.55 -5.05 -1.36
CA THR A 342 -29.71 -5.78 -1.92
C THR A 342 -30.07 -5.37 -3.35
N ASN A 343 -29.21 -4.62 -4.05
CA ASN A 343 -29.49 -4.19 -5.41
C ASN A 343 -29.39 -5.40 -6.38
N GLN A 344 -30.26 -5.43 -7.40
CA GLN A 344 -30.30 -6.48 -8.43
C GLN A 344 -28.97 -6.65 -9.19
N ASP A 345 -28.18 -5.57 -9.29
CA ASP A 345 -26.86 -5.58 -9.96
C ASP A 345 -25.71 -6.04 -9.06
N PHE A 346 -25.96 -6.25 -7.75
CA PHE A 346 -24.95 -6.73 -6.80
C PHE A 346 -25.03 -8.24 -6.62
N SER A 347 -23.95 -8.96 -6.96
CA SER A 347 -23.86 -10.40 -6.79
C SER A 347 -22.84 -10.78 -5.71
N ILE A 348 -23.32 -11.29 -4.60
CA ILE A 348 -22.47 -11.76 -3.50
C ILE A 348 -21.60 -12.96 -3.88
N SER A 349 -22.01 -13.72 -4.91
CA SER A 349 -21.24 -14.87 -5.41
C SER A 349 -19.89 -14.50 -6.03
N GLN A 350 -19.65 -13.20 -6.29
CA GLN A 350 -18.36 -12.69 -6.75
C GLN A 350 -17.35 -12.50 -5.61
N PHE A 351 -17.72 -12.79 -4.36
CA PHE A 351 -16.93 -12.52 -3.18
C PHE A 351 -16.63 -13.80 -2.40
N SER A 352 -15.39 -13.96 -1.99
CA SER A 352 -14.98 -14.96 -1.00
C SER A 352 -15.37 -14.50 0.41
N ARG A 353 -16.01 -15.38 1.17
CA ARG A 353 -16.31 -15.15 2.59
C ARG A 353 -15.16 -15.66 3.45
N ILE A 354 -14.53 -14.77 4.19
CA ILE A 354 -13.32 -15.04 4.99
C ILE A 354 -13.50 -14.56 6.43
N MET A 355 -12.67 -15.10 7.31
CA MET A 355 -12.48 -14.63 8.69
C MET A 355 -11.16 -13.87 8.78
N LEU A 356 -11.18 -12.65 9.31
CA LEU A 356 -10.02 -11.81 9.56
C LEU A 356 -10.09 -11.31 11.01
N ASN A 357 -9.20 -11.79 11.86
CA ASN A 357 -9.14 -11.45 13.30
C ASN A 357 -10.53 -11.48 13.97
N GLY A 358 -11.29 -12.57 13.79
CA GLY A 358 -12.62 -12.76 14.38
C GLY A 358 -13.77 -11.99 13.71
N LYS A 359 -13.52 -11.25 12.63
CA LYS A 359 -14.53 -10.56 11.83
C LYS A 359 -14.74 -11.23 10.48
N VAL A 360 -16.00 -11.38 10.08
CA VAL A 360 -16.37 -11.93 8.78
C VAL A 360 -16.30 -10.83 7.73
N LYS A 361 -15.55 -11.07 6.67
CA LYS A 361 -15.41 -10.17 5.53
C LYS A 361 -15.76 -10.88 4.22
N TYR A 362 -16.22 -10.10 3.26
CA TYR A 362 -16.43 -10.50 1.89
C TYR A 362 -15.43 -9.77 1.01
N VAL A 363 -14.59 -10.53 0.32
CA VAL A 363 -13.50 -10.00 -0.51
C VAL A 363 -13.72 -10.41 -1.95
N TYR A 364 -13.67 -9.46 -2.87
CA TYR A 364 -13.91 -9.71 -4.29
C TYR A 364 -12.93 -10.73 -4.86
N GLY A 365 -13.45 -11.66 -5.66
CA GLY A 365 -12.70 -12.73 -6.31
C GLY A 365 -12.63 -14.01 -5.47
N ASP A 366 -11.86 -14.98 -5.97
CA ASP A 366 -11.71 -16.31 -5.38
C ASP A 366 -10.49 -16.38 -4.44
N LEU A 367 -10.48 -15.57 -3.38
CA LEU A 367 -9.41 -15.61 -2.37
C LEU A 367 -9.30 -16.99 -1.71
N VAL A 368 -10.43 -17.66 -1.45
CA VAL A 368 -10.45 -19.00 -0.81
C VAL A 368 -9.78 -20.04 -1.69
N GLY A 369 -10.07 -20.04 -3.00
CA GLY A 369 -9.40 -20.91 -3.96
C GLY A 369 -7.89 -20.65 -4.03
N PHE A 370 -7.47 -19.37 -4.12
CA PHE A 370 -6.06 -19.00 -4.10
C PHE A 370 -5.33 -19.44 -2.83
N MET A 371 -5.94 -19.26 -1.66
CA MET A 371 -5.37 -19.72 -0.39
C MET A 371 -5.20 -21.24 -0.36
N THR A 372 -6.20 -21.98 -0.82
CA THR A 372 -6.16 -23.44 -0.89
C THR A 372 -5.01 -23.91 -1.79
N GLU A 373 -4.86 -23.28 -2.95
CA GLU A 373 -3.77 -23.60 -3.87
C GLU A 373 -2.39 -23.23 -3.30
N ILE A 374 -2.23 -22.06 -2.68
CA ILE A 374 -0.99 -21.65 -2.00
C ILE A 374 -0.61 -22.68 -0.92
N LEU A 375 -1.56 -23.08 -0.08
CA LEU A 375 -1.33 -24.05 1.01
C LEU A 375 -0.99 -25.45 0.48
N SER A 376 -1.37 -25.80 -0.73
CA SER A 376 -0.94 -27.06 -1.37
C SER A 376 0.56 -27.07 -1.70
N TYR A 377 1.15 -25.92 -2.01
CA TYR A 377 2.60 -25.77 -2.22
C TYR A 377 3.37 -25.52 -0.93
N TYR A 378 2.78 -24.76 -0.02
CA TYR A 378 3.41 -24.37 1.24
C TYR A 378 2.38 -24.47 2.39
N PRO A 379 2.22 -25.68 2.99
CA PRO A 379 1.25 -25.91 4.08
C PRO A 379 1.48 -25.03 5.32
N GLY A 380 2.72 -24.58 5.53
CA GLY A 380 3.12 -23.69 6.62
C GLY A 380 3.05 -22.20 6.30
N ALA A 381 2.42 -21.80 5.21
CA ALA A 381 2.26 -20.37 4.91
C ALA A 381 1.40 -19.68 5.98
N ASP A 382 1.94 -18.62 6.56
CA ASP A 382 1.24 -17.79 7.55
C ASP A 382 0.34 -16.78 6.80
N LEU A 383 -0.93 -17.14 6.67
CA LEU A 383 -1.95 -16.29 6.05
C LEU A 383 -2.81 -15.67 7.16
N PRO A 384 -2.93 -14.34 7.24
CA PRO A 384 -3.65 -13.64 8.31
C PRO A 384 -5.17 -13.79 8.23
N VAL A 385 -5.66 -14.55 7.27
CA VAL A 385 -7.09 -14.81 7.03
C VAL A 385 -7.35 -16.31 7.03
N SER A 386 -8.55 -16.69 7.42
CA SER A 386 -9.00 -18.08 7.35
C SER A 386 -10.35 -18.20 6.64
N VAL A 387 -10.63 -19.39 6.13
CA VAL A 387 -11.92 -19.68 5.51
C VAL A 387 -13.00 -19.75 6.57
N CYS A 388 -14.13 -19.06 6.37
CA CYS A 388 -15.29 -19.24 7.23
C CYS A 388 -15.84 -20.66 7.05
N LYS A 389 -15.89 -21.43 8.14
CA LYS A 389 -16.71 -22.66 8.18
C LYS A 389 -18.17 -22.25 8.07
N ASN A 390 -18.92 -22.94 7.20
CA ASN A 390 -20.37 -22.76 7.07
C ASN A 390 -21.07 -23.16 8.36
#